data_068715f52628478797277e140421ce45
#
_entry.id   068715f52628478797277e140421ce45
#
_cell.length_a   1.000
_cell.length_b   1.000
_cell.length_c   1.000
_cell.angle_alpha   90.00
_cell.angle_beta   90.00
_cell.angle_gamma   90.00
#
_symmetry.space_group_name_H-M   'P 1'
#
loop_
_entity.id
_entity.type
_entity.pdbx_description
1 polymer ?
#
loop_
_entity_poly.entity_id
_entity_poly.type
_entity_poly.pdbx_seq_one_letter_code
_entity_poly.pdbx_strand_id
1 'polypeptide(L)'
;GEINTEPRLSDEIMTSETSRNPSGIVDVPNWRMGDTWNYNGYLDVRDFIASSGVSTNVQTLTGSLVSEVVEIYTMNIGGVSTLVYKVESNGDFEAQNINLDGQNGDLTVEMDTIELYRASDLGTISQEATVEIDFCADFLWWCINVDVAELVVSNEYDPPTEGYDFPLSVGESWNSQYTAYTNFSGTTSVDGLTIPDDTVGSNYTEWDVVSRGFSGVTYSGCEQSFNITTSNSNGEETGYKWYCPAIKNNIKSSATQSLGFSLVSSLTSYTPASASTSLDVDLEYQLSPLDLQLDATVTVTNSGGSPVANQDVEFRYEIEQDYRTFTTDANGQFTVDFNSGNSQDDSSGGSEH
;
A
#
# COMPACT_ATOMS: atom_id res chain seq x y z
N GLY A 1 -7.50 6.28 63.87
CA GLY A 1 -6.52 6.66 62.87
C GLY A 1 -6.99 6.15 61.51
N GLU A 2 -7.60 7.04 60.78
CA GLU A 2 -7.99 6.80 59.36
C GLU A 2 -6.74 6.80 58.52
N ILE A 3 -6.50 5.76 57.74
CA ILE A 3 -5.51 5.72 56.68
C ILE A 3 -6.27 5.91 55.37
N ASN A 4 -6.19 7.15 54.90
CA ASN A 4 -6.68 7.52 53.56
C ASN A 4 -5.57 7.17 52.57
N THR A 5 -5.77 6.12 51.73
CA THR A 5 -4.91 5.79 50.62
C THR A 5 -5.66 6.04 49.35
N GLU A 6 -5.55 7.27 48.81
CA GLU A 6 -5.85 7.53 47.41
C GLU A 6 -4.79 6.85 46.53
N PRO A 7 -5.18 6.12 45.47
CA PRO A 7 -4.24 5.68 44.45
C PRO A 7 -3.89 6.88 43.57
N ARG A 8 -2.63 7.32 43.63
CA ARG A 8 -2.07 8.22 42.63
C ARG A 8 -1.98 7.43 41.30
N LEU A 9 -2.81 7.80 40.36
CA LEU A 9 -2.48 7.54 38.95
C LEU A 9 -1.22 8.36 38.65
N SER A 10 -0.12 7.67 38.38
CA SER A 10 1.05 8.26 37.77
C SER A 10 0.71 8.54 36.29
N ASP A 11 0.87 9.79 35.87
CA ASP A 11 0.95 10.21 34.49
C ASP A 11 2.17 9.54 33.84
N GLU A 12 2.03 8.31 33.39
CA GLU A 12 2.94 7.73 32.42
C GLU A 12 2.50 8.23 31.05
N ILE A 13 3.25 9.20 30.56
CA ILE A 13 3.30 9.56 29.14
C ILE A 13 3.42 8.24 28.36
N MET A 14 2.37 7.88 27.62
CA MET A 14 2.44 6.81 26.61
C MET A 14 3.42 7.26 25.53
N THR A 15 4.70 7.01 25.77
CA THR A 15 5.67 6.89 24.69
C THR A 15 5.22 5.67 23.87
N SER A 16 5.06 5.85 22.57
CA SER A 16 4.73 4.81 21.63
C SER A 16 5.56 3.56 21.95
N GLU A 17 4.93 2.58 22.56
CA GLU A 17 5.52 1.25 22.65
C GLU A 17 5.59 0.71 21.21
N THR A 18 6.78 0.83 20.63
CA THR A 18 7.16 -0.11 19.57
C THR A 18 7.08 -1.48 20.22
N SER A 19 6.00 -2.19 19.94
CA SER A 19 5.82 -3.58 20.33
C SER A 19 7.06 -4.35 19.89
N ARG A 20 7.98 -4.58 20.82
CA ARG A 20 9.08 -5.51 20.65
C ARG A 20 8.47 -6.89 20.73
N ASN A 21 7.97 -7.38 19.60
CA ASN A 21 7.54 -8.75 19.49
C ASN A 21 8.77 -9.67 19.67
N PRO A 22 8.93 -10.37 20.80
CA PRO A 22 10.14 -11.15 21.08
C PRO A 22 10.30 -12.36 20.15
N SER A 23 9.27 -12.72 19.40
CA SER A 23 9.28 -13.85 18.47
C SER A 23 9.90 -13.52 17.10
N GLY A 24 10.12 -12.24 16.79
CA GLY A 24 10.58 -11.83 15.45
C GLY A 24 9.54 -11.99 14.35
N ILE A 25 8.29 -12.26 14.71
CA ILE A 25 7.13 -12.38 13.83
C ILE A 25 6.48 -11.01 13.69
N VAL A 26 6.06 -10.66 12.48
CA VAL A 26 5.43 -9.38 12.17
C VAL A 26 4.11 -9.61 11.46
N ASP A 27 3.05 -9.06 12.02
CA ASP A 27 1.70 -9.14 11.49
C ASP A 27 1.43 -8.09 10.40
N VAL A 28 0.29 -8.24 9.70
CA VAL A 28 -0.15 -7.31 8.67
C VAL A 28 -0.21 -5.88 9.21
N PRO A 29 0.34 -4.90 8.50
CA PRO A 29 0.31 -3.52 8.97
C PRO A 29 -1.09 -2.93 8.81
N ASN A 30 -1.47 -2.08 9.75
CA ASN A 30 -2.65 -1.24 9.60
C ASN A 30 -2.24 0.08 8.95
N TRP A 31 -2.51 0.23 7.66
CA TRP A 31 -2.34 1.49 6.94
C TRP A 31 -3.46 2.46 7.28
N ARG A 32 -3.14 3.75 7.21
CA ARG A 32 -4.11 4.82 7.45
C ARG A 32 -4.12 5.76 6.26
N MET A 33 -5.26 6.34 5.97
CA MET A 33 -5.39 7.38 4.95
C MET A 33 -4.45 8.55 5.30
N GLY A 34 -3.53 8.89 4.36
CA GLY A 34 -2.45 9.86 4.54
C GLY A 34 -1.11 9.28 5.00
N ASP A 35 -0.99 7.95 5.24
CA ASP A 35 0.34 7.31 5.33
C ASP A 35 1.08 7.53 4.01
N THR A 36 2.24 8.20 4.05
CA THR A 36 2.98 8.62 2.85
C THR A 36 4.42 8.17 2.90
N TRP A 37 4.88 7.56 1.82
CA TRP A 37 6.27 7.07 1.64
C TRP A 37 6.91 7.81 0.47
N ASN A 38 8.09 8.38 0.69
CA ASN A 38 8.89 9.00 -0.36
C ASN A 38 10.10 8.12 -0.64
N TYR A 39 10.37 7.90 -1.92
CA TYR A 39 11.48 7.08 -2.39
C TYR A 39 12.33 7.85 -3.38
N ASN A 40 13.63 7.58 -3.37
CA ASN A 40 14.48 7.78 -4.55
C ASN A 40 14.58 6.46 -5.28
N GLY A 41 14.66 6.53 -6.62
CA GLY A 41 14.72 5.33 -7.42
C GLY A 41 15.45 5.51 -8.73
N TYR A 42 15.60 4.40 -9.42
CA TYR A 42 15.95 4.42 -10.82
C TYR A 42 15.06 3.44 -11.59
N LEU A 43 14.74 3.84 -12.80
CA LEU A 43 13.95 3.07 -13.74
C LEU A 43 14.91 2.50 -14.80
N ASP A 44 15.04 1.18 -14.85
CA ASP A 44 15.78 0.48 -15.90
C ASP A 44 14.85 0.25 -17.09
N VAL A 45 15.17 0.89 -18.21
CA VAL A 45 14.33 0.87 -19.43
C VAL A 45 14.95 0.06 -20.56
N ARG A 46 16.05 -0.68 -20.32
CA ARG A 46 16.81 -1.39 -21.35
C ARG A 46 15.97 -2.39 -22.12
N ASP A 47 15.19 -3.21 -21.42
CA ASP A 47 14.39 -4.26 -22.05
C ASP A 47 13.21 -3.67 -22.83
N PHE A 48 12.60 -2.62 -22.32
CA PHE A 48 11.55 -1.86 -23.00
C PHE A 48 12.09 -1.27 -24.32
N ILE A 49 13.21 -0.56 -24.25
CA ILE A 49 13.84 0.05 -25.43
C ILE A 49 14.28 -1.02 -26.43
N ALA A 50 14.88 -2.12 -25.98
CA ALA A 50 15.30 -3.21 -26.86
C ALA A 50 14.11 -3.81 -27.64
N SER A 51 12.93 -3.86 -27.01
CA SER A 51 11.71 -4.36 -27.62
C SER A 51 11.09 -3.37 -28.63
N SER A 52 11.31 -2.07 -28.44
CA SER A 52 10.73 -1.01 -29.28
C SER A 52 11.44 -0.81 -30.61
N GLY A 53 12.69 -1.28 -30.74
CA GLY A 53 13.52 -1.07 -31.91
C GLY A 53 14.09 0.36 -32.04
N VAL A 54 13.87 1.23 -31.07
CA VAL A 54 14.38 2.59 -31.00
C VAL A 54 15.88 2.57 -30.69
N SER A 55 16.67 3.35 -31.43
CA SER A 55 18.12 3.47 -31.18
C SER A 55 18.39 4.51 -30.11
N THR A 56 18.92 4.08 -28.96
CA THR A 56 19.29 4.99 -27.87
C THR A 56 20.45 4.46 -27.05
N ASN A 57 21.13 5.36 -26.32
CA ASN A 57 22.12 5.03 -25.32
C ASN A 57 21.56 5.03 -23.88
N VAL A 58 20.26 5.31 -23.71
CA VAL A 58 19.60 5.26 -22.39
C VAL A 58 19.59 3.82 -21.87
N GLN A 59 19.93 3.69 -20.59
CA GLN A 59 19.82 2.42 -19.86
C GLN A 59 18.96 2.58 -18.61
N THR A 60 19.15 3.70 -17.89
CA THR A 60 18.46 3.98 -16.64
C THR A 60 18.10 5.45 -16.55
N LEU A 61 16.96 5.72 -15.95
CA LEU A 61 16.55 7.06 -15.50
C LEU A 61 16.64 7.09 -13.97
N THR A 62 16.94 8.24 -13.42
CA THR A 62 16.96 8.46 -11.97
C THR A 62 15.86 9.41 -11.57
N GLY A 63 15.27 9.19 -10.39
CA GLY A 63 14.16 10.04 -9.99
C GLY A 63 13.66 9.77 -8.58
N SER A 64 12.44 10.21 -8.33
CA SER A 64 11.73 10.05 -7.07
C SER A 64 10.33 9.48 -7.29
N LEU A 65 9.81 8.84 -6.25
CA LEU A 65 8.47 8.29 -6.21
C LEU A 65 7.85 8.64 -4.85
N VAL A 66 6.62 9.10 -4.86
CA VAL A 66 5.81 9.32 -3.66
C VAL A 66 4.61 8.40 -3.71
N SER A 67 4.38 7.65 -2.65
CA SER A 67 3.21 6.77 -2.52
C SER A 67 2.39 7.19 -1.30
N GLU A 68 1.08 7.28 -1.43
CA GLU A 68 0.17 7.69 -0.37
C GLU A 68 -1.07 6.80 -0.32
N VAL A 69 -1.52 6.45 0.88
CA VAL A 69 -2.84 5.85 1.07
C VAL A 69 -3.89 6.94 1.01
N VAL A 70 -4.62 7.01 -0.09
CA VAL A 70 -5.58 8.12 -0.34
C VAL A 70 -7.00 7.76 0.06
N GLU A 71 -7.35 6.47 0.10
CA GLU A 71 -8.70 6.02 0.40
C GLU A 71 -8.68 4.65 1.07
N ILE A 72 -9.66 4.42 1.96
CA ILE A 72 -9.92 3.13 2.60
C ILE A 72 -11.42 2.89 2.49
N TYR A 73 -11.82 1.82 1.84
CA TYR A 73 -13.22 1.52 1.60
C TYR A 73 -13.46 0.02 1.46
N THR A 74 -14.72 -0.38 1.43
CA THR A 74 -15.14 -1.77 1.28
C THR A 74 -15.62 -2.04 -0.13
N MET A 75 -15.14 -3.12 -0.74
CA MET A 75 -15.61 -3.60 -2.04
C MET A 75 -15.89 -5.11 -2.01
N ASN A 76 -16.68 -5.58 -2.97
CA ASN A 76 -16.94 -7.02 -3.11
C ASN A 76 -15.89 -7.67 -3.98
N ILE A 77 -15.17 -8.67 -3.44
CA ILE A 77 -14.17 -9.46 -4.16
C ILE A 77 -14.59 -10.93 -4.10
N GLY A 78 -14.94 -11.51 -5.26
CA GLY A 78 -15.37 -12.90 -5.31
C GLY A 78 -16.63 -13.24 -4.50
N GLY A 79 -17.47 -12.23 -4.20
CA GLY A 79 -18.68 -12.40 -3.39
C GLY A 79 -18.49 -12.08 -1.89
N VAL A 80 -17.29 -11.71 -1.48
CA VAL A 80 -16.94 -11.35 -0.09
C VAL A 80 -16.75 -9.84 0.02
N SER A 81 -17.36 -9.22 1.03
CA SER A 81 -17.13 -7.82 1.39
C SER A 81 -15.73 -7.68 1.99
N THR A 82 -14.87 -6.89 1.38
CA THR A 82 -13.43 -6.83 1.69
C THR A 82 -13.01 -5.39 1.87
N LEU A 83 -12.32 -5.09 2.98
CA LEU A 83 -11.69 -3.78 3.19
C LEU A 83 -10.48 -3.64 2.28
N VAL A 84 -10.37 -2.48 1.63
CA VAL A 84 -9.37 -2.20 0.61
C VAL A 84 -8.66 -0.88 0.91
N TYR A 85 -7.35 -0.86 0.74
CA TYR A 85 -6.54 0.34 0.67
C TYR A 85 -6.35 0.75 -0.78
N LYS A 86 -6.65 2.00 -1.12
CA LYS A 86 -6.25 2.61 -2.37
C LYS A 86 -4.97 3.42 -2.14
N VAL A 87 -3.92 3.05 -2.86
CA VAL A 87 -2.62 3.73 -2.83
C VAL A 87 -2.41 4.41 -4.17
N GLU A 88 -2.13 5.70 -4.15
CA GLU A 88 -1.71 6.44 -5.32
C GLU A 88 -0.21 6.71 -5.23
N SER A 89 0.50 6.53 -6.34
CA SER A 89 1.93 6.84 -6.39
C SER A 89 2.22 7.69 -7.62
N ASN A 90 3.07 8.72 -7.41
CA ASN A 90 3.52 9.63 -8.46
C ASN A 90 5.04 9.59 -8.52
N GLY A 91 5.59 9.35 -9.70
CA GLY A 91 7.02 9.21 -9.93
C GLY A 91 7.51 10.05 -11.09
N ASP A 92 8.62 10.78 -10.87
CA ASP A 92 9.30 11.57 -11.86
C ASP A 92 10.72 11.04 -12.05
N PHE A 93 11.06 10.65 -13.27
CA PHE A 93 12.37 10.10 -13.63
C PHE A 93 12.97 10.80 -14.82
N GLU A 94 14.29 11.02 -14.81
CA GLU A 94 15.01 11.71 -15.89
C GLU A 94 16.31 11.02 -16.28
N ALA A 95 16.69 11.19 -17.53
CA ALA A 95 18.03 10.91 -18.04
C ALA A 95 18.49 12.07 -18.92
N GLN A 96 19.63 12.65 -18.59
CA GLN A 96 20.17 13.83 -19.28
C GLN A 96 21.23 13.44 -20.29
N ASN A 97 21.39 14.30 -21.34
CA ASN A 97 22.39 14.15 -22.39
C ASN A 97 22.35 12.78 -23.09
N ILE A 98 21.16 12.31 -23.39
CA ILE A 98 20.96 11.03 -24.11
C ILE A 98 20.88 11.24 -25.60
N ASN A 99 21.03 10.16 -26.35
CA ASN A 99 20.77 10.15 -27.81
C ASN A 99 19.56 9.27 -28.08
N LEU A 100 18.56 9.82 -28.74
CA LEU A 100 17.35 9.12 -29.19
C LEU A 100 17.25 9.28 -30.71
N ASP A 101 17.41 8.20 -31.46
CA ASP A 101 17.40 8.16 -32.93
C ASP A 101 18.31 9.21 -33.60
N GLY A 102 19.47 9.45 -33.01
CA GLY A 102 20.46 10.40 -33.52
C GLY A 102 20.26 11.86 -33.06
N GLN A 103 19.21 12.15 -32.30
CA GLN A 103 19.00 13.44 -31.64
C GLN A 103 19.50 13.39 -30.21
N ASN A 104 20.26 14.40 -29.78
CA ASN A 104 20.65 14.55 -28.37
C ASN A 104 19.57 15.32 -27.62
N GLY A 105 19.45 15.04 -26.34
CA GLY A 105 18.48 15.72 -25.49
C GLY A 105 18.36 15.09 -24.10
N ASP A 106 17.28 15.44 -23.42
CA ASP A 106 16.94 14.92 -22.11
C ASP A 106 15.61 14.15 -22.19
N LEU A 107 15.54 13.01 -21.53
CA LEU A 107 14.34 12.17 -21.44
C LEU A 107 13.74 12.30 -20.05
N THR A 108 12.42 12.51 -19.99
CA THR A 108 11.64 12.46 -18.76
C THR A 108 10.58 11.38 -18.86
N VAL A 109 10.31 10.73 -17.75
CA VAL A 109 9.24 9.75 -17.59
C VAL A 109 8.47 10.12 -16.34
N GLU A 110 7.22 10.49 -16.50
CA GLU A 110 6.25 10.65 -15.41
C GLU A 110 5.44 9.36 -15.30
N MET A 111 5.24 8.88 -14.08
CA MET A 111 4.52 7.64 -13.82
C MET A 111 3.56 7.83 -12.67
N ASP A 112 2.27 7.73 -12.96
CA ASP A 112 1.20 7.75 -11.99
C ASP A 112 0.63 6.35 -11.84
N THR A 113 0.49 5.85 -10.60
CA THR A 113 -0.09 4.54 -10.36
C THR A 113 -1.21 4.60 -9.34
N ILE A 114 -2.21 3.75 -9.54
CA ILE A 114 -3.26 3.47 -8.58
C ILE A 114 -3.22 1.98 -8.30
N GLU A 115 -3.04 1.62 -7.04
CA GLU A 115 -2.99 0.23 -6.60
C GLU A 115 -4.06 -0.02 -5.53
N LEU A 116 -4.79 -1.12 -5.67
CA LEU A 116 -5.77 -1.57 -4.68
C LEU A 116 -5.22 -2.78 -3.95
N TYR A 117 -5.17 -2.68 -2.62
CA TYR A 117 -4.67 -3.72 -1.74
C TYR A 117 -5.75 -4.22 -0.81
N ARG A 118 -5.86 -5.53 -0.65
CA ARG A 118 -6.70 -6.16 0.37
C ARG A 118 -6.10 -5.89 1.75
N ALA A 119 -6.89 -5.31 2.67
CA ALA A 119 -6.37 -4.88 3.96
C ALA A 119 -5.94 -6.04 4.89
N SER A 120 -6.51 -7.22 4.71
CA SER A 120 -6.23 -8.39 5.56
C SER A 120 -4.81 -8.96 5.41
N ASP A 121 -4.15 -8.74 4.26
CA ASP A 121 -2.86 -9.36 3.92
C ASP A 121 -2.02 -8.57 2.93
N LEU A 122 -2.46 -7.39 2.52
CA LEU A 122 -1.87 -6.56 1.46
C LEU A 122 -1.78 -7.28 0.10
N GLY A 123 -2.69 -8.22 -0.16
CA GLY A 123 -2.82 -8.81 -1.49
C GLY A 123 -3.25 -7.79 -2.52
N THR A 124 -2.52 -7.69 -3.64
CA THR A 124 -2.84 -6.72 -4.72
C THR A 124 -4.04 -7.22 -5.52
N ILE A 125 -5.08 -6.40 -5.58
CA ILE A 125 -6.34 -6.67 -6.28
C ILE A 125 -6.22 -6.21 -7.73
N SER A 126 -5.77 -4.96 -7.91
CA SER A 126 -5.57 -4.33 -9.21
C SER A 126 -4.48 -3.27 -9.15
N GLN A 127 -3.94 -2.95 -10.31
CA GLN A 127 -2.98 -1.88 -10.52
C GLN A 127 -3.30 -1.19 -11.83
N GLU A 128 -3.34 0.15 -11.83
CA GLU A 128 -3.37 0.97 -13.02
C GLU A 128 -2.15 1.88 -13.01
N ALA A 129 -1.45 1.98 -14.12
CA ALA A 129 -0.31 2.85 -14.29
C ALA A 129 -0.48 3.68 -15.56
N THR A 130 -0.34 5.00 -15.43
CA THR A 130 -0.17 5.93 -16.55
C THR A 130 1.30 6.31 -16.62
N VAL A 131 1.91 6.17 -17.78
CA VAL A 131 3.32 6.47 -18.04
C VAL A 131 3.39 7.47 -19.19
N GLU A 132 3.86 8.67 -18.90
CA GLU A 132 4.11 9.72 -19.89
C GLU A 132 5.62 9.80 -20.14
N ILE A 133 6.01 9.80 -21.42
CA ILE A 133 7.41 9.81 -21.85
C ILE A 133 7.61 11.02 -22.75
N ASP A 134 8.46 11.94 -22.30
CA ASP A 134 8.80 13.16 -23.01
C ASP A 134 10.29 13.23 -23.34
N PHE A 135 10.60 13.76 -24.51
CA PHE A 135 11.96 13.99 -24.95
C PHE A 135 12.17 15.46 -25.31
N CYS A 136 13.11 16.11 -24.63
CA CYS A 136 13.53 17.47 -24.90
C CYS A 136 14.72 17.46 -25.85
N ALA A 137 14.48 17.49 -27.16
CA ALA A 137 15.54 17.46 -28.19
C ALA A 137 16.38 18.76 -28.20
N ASP A 138 17.68 18.64 -28.12
CA ASP A 138 18.60 19.76 -28.13
C ASP A 138 18.54 20.53 -29.46
N PHE A 139 18.28 21.84 -29.41
CA PHE A 139 18.31 22.71 -30.56
C PHE A 139 18.99 24.06 -30.24
N LEU A 140 20.26 24.18 -30.60
CA LEU A 140 21.12 25.32 -30.32
C LEU A 140 21.29 25.64 -28.84
N TRP A 141 20.46 26.52 -28.28
CA TRP A 141 20.47 26.94 -26.85
C TRP A 141 19.11 26.72 -26.14
N TRP A 142 18.18 26.08 -26.77
CA TRP A 142 16.91 25.63 -26.19
C TRP A 142 16.63 24.18 -26.61
N CYS A 143 15.65 23.57 -26.02
CA CYS A 143 15.17 22.26 -26.47
C CYS A 143 13.77 22.35 -27.09
N ILE A 144 13.44 21.36 -27.88
CA ILE A 144 12.11 21.16 -28.45
C ILE A 144 11.51 19.94 -27.74
N ASN A 145 10.42 20.16 -27.00
CA ASN A 145 9.69 19.06 -26.37
C ASN A 145 8.94 18.25 -27.42
N VAL A 146 9.07 16.94 -27.29
CA VAL A 146 8.38 15.94 -28.10
C VAL A 146 7.74 14.94 -27.13
N ASP A 147 6.42 14.87 -27.15
CA ASP A 147 5.69 13.83 -26.44
C ASP A 147 5.97 12.50 -27.15
N VAL A 148 6.72 11.61 -26.54
CA VAL A 148 7.15 10.34 -27.15
C VAL A 148 6.03 9.30 -27.08
N ALA A 149 5.46 9.13 -25.88
CA ALA A 149 4.36 8.21 -25.65
C ALA A 149 3.59 8.55 -24.37
N GLU A 150 2.32 8.26 -24.39
CA GLU A 150 1.46 8.15 -23.21
C GLU A 150 0.90 6.73 -23.19
N LEU A 151 1.16 5.97 -22.14
CA LEU A 151 0.79 4.55 -22.00
C LEU A 151 -0.03 4.38 -20.72
N VAL A 152 -1.17 3.71 -20.83
CA VAL A 152 -1.96 3.28 -19.69
C VAL A 152 -1.98 1.76 -19.64
N VAL A 153 -1.60 1.21 -18.52
CA VAL A 153 -1.60 -0.23 -18.24
C VAL A 153 -2.51 -0.50 -17.06
N SER A 154 -3.54 -1.30 -17.26
CA SER A 154 -4.44 -1.74 -16.20
C SER A 154 -4.31 -3.24 -16.00
N ASN A 155 -4.02 -3.66 -14.77
CA ASN A 155 -3.93 -5.06 -14.37
C ASN A 155 -5.01 -5.37 -13.35
N GLU A 156 -5.73 -6.46 -13.57
CA GLU A 156 -6.60 -7.08 -12.56
C GLU A 156 -6.09 -8.48 -12.26
N TYR A 157 -6.15 -8.87 -10.98
CA TYR A 157 -5.61 -10.16 -10.52
C TYR A 157 -6.72 -11.02 -9.91
N ASP A 158 -6.86 -12.25 -10.40
CA ASP A 158 -7.85 -13.22 -9.90
C ASP A 158 -7.18 -14.58 -9.59
N PRO A 159 -7.14 -15.01 -8.33
CA PRO A 159 -7.38 -14.22 -7.10
C PRO A 159 -6.36 -13.08 -6.94
N PRO A 160 -6.58 -12.12 -6.01
CA PRO A 160 -5.59 -11.10 -5.66
C PRO A 160 -4.21 -11.70 -5.36
N THR A 161 -3.14 -11.04 -5.81
CA THR A 161 -1.78 -11.56 -5.63
C THR A 161 -1.31 -11.41 -4.19
N GLU A 162 -0.80 -12.47 -3.60
CA GLU A 162 -0.27 -12.44 -2.24
C GLU A 162 1.22 -12.11 -2.25
N GLY A 163 1.53 -10.81 -2.18
CA GLY A 163 2.91 -10.34 -2.07
C GLY A 163 3.54 -10.54 -0.70
N TYR A 164 2.74 -10.88 0.32
CA TYR A 164 3.17 -11.18 1.69
C TYR A 164 2.29 -12.30 2.24
N ASP A 165 2.88 -13.16 3.06
CA ASP A 165 2.18 -14.16 3.87
C ASP A 165 2.35 -13.78 5.34
N PHE A 166 1.48 -12.89 5.81
CA PHE A 166 1.50 -12.48 7.20
C PHE A 166 0.90 -13.55 8.11
N PRO A 167 1.50 -13.77 9.30
CA PRO A 167 2.60 -13.03 9.92
C PRO A 167 4.00 -13.43 9.38
N LEU A 168 4.82 -12.46 8.97
CA LEU A 168 6.13 -12.70 8.38
C LEU A 168 7.14 -13.26 9.39
N SER A 169 7.87 -14.30 8.99
CA SER A 169 9.00 -14.88 9.73
C SER A 169 10.15 -15.29 8.80
N VAL A 170 11.39 -15.31 9.32
CA VAL A 170 12.57 -15.71 8.53
C VAL A 170 12.54 -17.21 8.24
N GLY A 171 12.77 -17.57 6.99
CA GLY A 171 12.77 -18.94 6.50
C GLY A 171 11.39 -19.42 6.03
N GLU A 172 10.42 -18.53 6.00
CA GLU A 172 9.10 -18.76 5.44
C GLU A 172 9.13 -18.62 3.93
N SER A 173 8.31 -19.41 3.24
CA SER A 173 8.11 -19.33 1.79
C SER A 173 6.66 -19.61 1.45
N TRP A 174 6.17 -18.93 0.42
CA TRP A 174 4.83 -19.15 -0.11
C TRP A 174 4.81 -18.95 -1.63
N ASN A 175 3.72 -19.32 -2.25
CA ASN A 175 3.52 -19.07 -3.67
C ASN A 175 2.15 -18.43 -3.92
N SER A 176 2.11 -17.55 -4.90
CA SER A 176 0.90 -16.93 -5.40
C SER A 176 0.65 -17.39 -6.82
N GLN A 177 -0.54 -17.92 -7.07
CA GLN A 177 -1.01 -18.33 -8.39
C GLN A 177 -2.26 -17.54 -8.73
N TYR A 178 -2.21 -16.81 -9.83
CA TYR A 178 -3.29 -15.92 -10.22
C TYR A 178 -3.38 -15.81 -11.73
N THR A 179 -4.53 -15.36 -12.21
CA THR A 179 -4.70 -14.91 -13.58
C THR A 179 -4.59 -13.39 -13.60
N ALA A 180 -3.68 -12.86 -14.42
CA ALA A 180 -3.60 -11.43 -14.67
C ALA A 180 -4.35 -11.10 -15.96
N TYR A 181 -5.23 -10.11 -15.87
CA TYR A 181 -5.91 -9.49 -17.00
C TYR A 181 -5.24 -8.12 -17.20
N THR A 182 -4.41 -8.02 -18.26
CA THR A 182 -3.66 -6.80 -18.54
C THR A 182 -4.21 -6.13 -19.78
N ASN A 183 -4.68 -4.90 -19.63
CA ASN A 183 -5.16 -4.07 -20.74
C ASN A 183 -4.16 -2.93 -20.96
N PHE A 184 -3.88 -2.65 -22.23
CA PHE A 184 -2.99 -1.59 -22.65
C PHE A 184 -3.76 -0.58 -23.51
N SER A 185 -3.52 0.71 -23.26
CA SER A 185 -4.04 1.80 -24.09
C SER A 185 -3.05 2.96 -24.09
N GLY A 186 -3.29 3.96 -24.95
CA GLY A 186 -2.44 5.14 -25.03
C GLY A 186 -2.15 5.59 -26.45
N THR A 187 -1.13 6.42 -26.58
CA THR A 187 -0.67 6.98 -27.87
C THR A 187 0.85 6.98 -27.94
N THR A 188 1.39 6.88 -29.15
CA THR A 188 2.82 7.01 -29.42
C THR A 188 3.04 7.94 -30.60
N SER A 189 4.06 8.77 -30.56
CA SER A 189 4.46 9.66 -31.65
C SER A 189 5.73 9.20 -32.37
N VAL A 190 6.40 8.15 -31.86
CA VAL A 190 7.63 7.61 -32.42
C VAL A 190 7.34 6.42 -33.32
N ASP A 191 7.83 6.48 -34.56
CA ASP A 191 7.69 5.39 -35.52
C ASP A 191 8.36 4.11 -34.99
N GLY A 192 7.60 3.02 -35.00
CA GLY A 192 8.07 1.70 -34.53
C GLY A 192 7.72 1.38 -33.07
N LEU A 193 7.41 2.37 -32.25
CA LEU A 193 6.87 2.13 -30.91
C LEU A 193 5.37 1.81 -31.04
N THR A 194 4.95 0.64 -30.59
CA THR A 194 3.56 0.20 -30.66
C THR A 194 3.05 -0.11 -29.26
N ILE A 195 1.78 0.20 -29.03
CA ILE A 195 1.10 -0.21 -27.80
C ILE A 195 0.92 -1.73 -27.86
N PRO A 196 1.30 -2.48 -26.78
CA PRO A 196 1.07 -3.91 -26.72
C PRO A 196 -0.42 -4.28 -26.82
N ASP A 197 -0.71 -5.48 -27.29
CA ASP A 197 -2.06 -6.04 -27.24
C ASP A 197 -2.41 -6.44 -25.80
N ASP A 198 -3.71 -6.39 -25.48
CA ASP A 198 -4.23 -6.89 -24.21
C ASP A 198 -3.86 -8.36 -23.99
N THR A 199 -3.53 -8.71 -22.76
CA THR A 199 -3.12 -10.08 -22.44
C THR A 199 -3.92 -10.65 -21.27
N VAL A 200 -4.13 -11.96 -21.30
CA VAL A 200 -4.64 -12.73 -20.16
C VAL A 200 -3.70 -13.90 -19.94
N GLY A 201 -3.15 -14.00 -18.76
CA GLY A 201 -2.16 -15.03 -18.47
C GLY A 201 -2.25 -15.56 -17.05
N SER A 202 -2.02 -16.86 -16.89
CA SER A 202 -1.80 -17.46 -15.58
C SER A 202 -0.37 -17.24 -15.17
N ASN A 203 -0.18 -16.69 -13.96
CA ASN A 203 1.10 -16.37 -13.42
C ASN A 203 1.37 -17.18 -12.13
N TYR A 204 2.64 -17.37 -11.87
CA TYR A 204 3.14 -18.00 -10.65
C TYR A 204 4.32 -17.20 -10.13
N THR A 205 4.27 -16.87 -8.85
CA THR A 205 5.37 -16.23 -8.15
C THR A 205 5.64 -16.97 -6.86
N GLU A 206 6.89 -17.31 -6.62
CA GLU A 206 7.38 -17.86 -5.36
C GLU A 206 8.09 -16.77 -4.57
N TRP A 207 7.85 -16.75 -3.28
CA TRP A 207 8.37 -15.75 -2.35
C TRP A 207 9.11 -16.44 -1.22
N ASP A 208 10.30 -15.92 -0.85
CA ASP A 208 11.11 -16.44 0.22
C ASP A 208 11.56 -15.32 1.15
N VAL A 209 11.31 -15.45 2.45
CA VAL A 209 11.89 -14.58 3.49
C VAL A 209 13.30 -15.11 3.82
N VAL A 210 14.29 -14.67 3.06
CA VAL A 210 15.65 -15.21 3.12
C VAL A 210 16.46 -14.76 4.33
N SER A 211 16.17 -13.56 4.86
CA SER A 211 16.90 -13.02 6.01
C SER A 211 16.17 -11.84 6.65
N ARG A 212 16.71 -11.41 7.79
CA ARG A 212 16.33 -10.18 8.47
C ARG A 212 17.59 -9.37 8.79
N GLY A 213 17.60 -8.07 8.49
CA GLY A 213 18.78 -7.24 8.72
C GLY A 213 18.73 -5.88 8.03
N PHE A 214 19.92 -5.32 7.81
CA PHE A 214 20.08 -4.01 7.19
C PHE A 214 19.97 -4.08 5.66
N SER A 215 19.04 -3.34 5.09
CA SER A 215 18.75 -3.31 3.64
C SER A 215 19.77 -2.51 2.79
N GLY A 216 20.71 -1.81 3.44
CA GLY A 216 21.57 -0.81 2.80
C GLY A 216 20.99 0.61 2.81
N VAL A 217 19.75 0.78 3.24
CA VAL A 217 19.10 2.10 3.43
C VAL A 217 19.01 2.39 4.92
N THR A 218 19.49 3.56 5.33
CA THR A 218 19.48 3.98 6.74
C THR A 218 18.17 4.70 7.06
N TYR A 219 17.36 4.07 7.90
CA TYR A 219 16.12 4.65 8.43
C TYR A 219 15.88 4.09 9.85
N SER A 220 15.53 4.97 10.78
CA SER A 220 15.33 4.60 12.20
C SER A 220 14.22 3.57 12.34
N GLY A 221 14.50 2.46 13.03
CA GLY A 221 13.56 1.35 13.23
C GLY A 221 13.55 0.30 12.10
N CYS A 222 14.33 0.52 11.01
CA CYS A 222 14.42 -0.40 9.88
C CYS A 222 15.74 -1.19 9.82
N GLU A 223 16.52 -1.21 10.90
CA GLU A 223 17.78 -1.93 10.96
C GLU A 223 17.63 -3.46 10.86
N GLN A 224 16.40 -3.93 11.08
CA GLN A 224 16.01 -5.35 11.07
C GLN A 224 14.85 -5.60 10.10
N SER A 225 14.95 -5.09 8.88
CA SER A 225 13.97 -5.32 7.81
C SER A 225 14.01 -6.75 7.29
N PHE A 226 12.90 -7.26 6.80
CA PHE A 226 12.80 -8.59 6.19
C PHE A 226 13.21 -8.52 4.72
N ASN A 227 14.19 -9.31 4.33
CA ASN A 227 14.57 -9.49 2.93
C ASN A 227 13.70 -10.59 2.33
N ILE A 228 12.87 -10.22 1.40
CA ILE A 228 11.95 -11.12 0.68
C ILE A 228 12.38 -11.11 -0.78
N THR A 229 12.72 -12.28 -1.31
CA THR A 229 13.05 -12.46 -2.72
C THR A 229 11.88 -13.08 -3.47
N THR A 230 11.79 -12.79 -4.76
CA THR A 230 10.77 -13.36 -5.65
C THR A 230 11.43 -14.13 -6.77
N SER A 231 10.83 -15.27 -7.12
CA SER A 231 11.22 -16.08 -8.27
C SER A 231 10.03 -16.53 -9.11
N ASN A 232 10.31 -16.78 -10.38
CA ASN A 232 9.33 -17.35 -11.30
C ASN A 232 9.26 -18.88 -11.17
N SER A 233 8.38 -19.51 -11.92
CA SER A 233 8.20 -20.97 -11.96
C SER A 233 9.44 -21.77 -12.38
N ASN A 234 10.46 -21.12 -12.93
CA ASN A 234 11.74 -21.75 -13.29
C ASN A 234 12.77 -21.60 -12.16
N GLY A 235 12.42 -20.91 -11.07
CA GLY A 235 13.35 -20.62 -9.96
C GLY A 235 14.32 -19.47 -10.27
N GLU A 236 14.04 -18.65 -11.28
CA GLU A 236 14.84 -17.47 -11.59
C GLU A 236 14.36 -16.29 -10.73
N GLU A 237 15.28 -15.62 -10.05
CA GLU A 237 14.96 -14.43 -9.25
C GLU A 237 14.43 -13.31 -10.16
N THR A 238 13.25 -12.79 -9.82
CA THR A 238 12.55 -11.73 -10.57
C THR A 238 12.52 -10.41 -9.82
N GLY A 239 12.89 -10.41 -8.55
CA GLY A 239 12.93 -9.20 -7.75
C GLY A 239 13.17 -9.45 -6.27
N TYR A 240 13.19 -8.37 -5.52
CA TYR A 240 13.30 -8.41 -4.07
C TYR A 240 12.59 -7.22 -3.43
N LYS A 241 12.26 -7.37 -2.16
CA LYS A 241 11.78 -6.28 -1.30
C LYS A 241 12.32 -6.44 0.11
N TRP A 242 12.60 -5.30 0.75
CA TRP A 242 12.99 -5.22 2.13
C TRP A 242 11.86 -4.59 2.92
N TYR A 243 11.02 -5.41 3.53
CA TYR A 243 9.90 -4.94 4.34
C TYR A 243 10.36 -4.47 5.71
N CYS A 244 9.97 -3.25 6.10
CA CYS A 244 10.28 -2.67 7.41
C CYS A 244 8.98 -2.42 8.20
N PRO A 245 8.78 -3.09 9.33
CA PRO A 245 7.58 -2.91 10.15
C PRO A 245 7.38 -1.48 10.69
N ALA A 246 8.48 -0.76 10.96
CA ALA A 246 8.41 0.60 11.53
C ALA A 246 7.80 1.62 10.56
N ILE A 247 7.93 1.40 9.27
CA ILE A 247 7.31 2.23 8.22
C ILE A 247 6.11 1.53 7.58
N LYS A 248 5.78 0.31 8.01
CA LYS A 248 4.66 -0.50 7.50
C LYS A 248 4.73 -0.81 6.00
N ASN A 249 5.90 -0.70 5.37
CA ASN A 249 6.09 -0.85 3.93
C ASN A 249 7.55 -1.23 3.63
N ASN A 250 7.90 -1.32 2.34
CA ASN A 250 9.25 -1.60 1.90
C ASN A 250 10.16 -0.38 2.09
N ILE A 251 11.31 -0.61 2.73
CA ILE A 251 12.38 0.38 2.77
C ILE A 251 13.22 0.38 1.49
N LYS A 252 13.19 -0.74 0.76
CA LYS A 252 13.86 -0.91 -0.52
C LYS A 252 13.17 -2.00 -1.31
N SER A 253 13.02 -1.82 -2.62
CA SER A 253 12.46 -2.84 -3.50
C SER A 253 13.08 -2.78 -4.90
N SER A 254 12.98 -3.91 -5.61
CA SER A 254 13.23 -4.01 -7.04
C SER A 254 12.15 -4.89 -7.64
N ALA A 255 11.44 -4.38 -8.62
CA ALA A 255 10.38 -5.12 -9.31
C ALA A 255 10.38 -4.79 -10.79
N THR A 256 10.16 -5.81 -11.62
CA THR A 256 9.94 -5.64 -13.05
C THR A 256 8.46 -5.40 -13.30
N GLN A 257 8.15 -4.33 -14.02
CA GLN A 257 6.79 -3.95 -14.38
C GLN A 257 6.35 -4.60 -15.71
N SER A 258 5.05 -4.64 -15.95
CA SER A 258 4.44 -5.29 -17.12
C SER A 258 4.96 -4.80 -18.48
N LEU A 259 5.46 -3.57 -18.58
CA LEU A 259 6.04 -2.99 -19.80
C LEU A 259 7.53 -3.32 -20.00
N GLY A 260 8.15 -4.12 -19.12
CA GLY A 260 9.57 -4.44 -19.18
C GLY A 260 10.46 -3.38 -18.54
N PHE A 261 9.90 -2.44 -17.78
CA PHE A 261 10.65 -1.56 -16.89
C PHE A 261 11.00 -2.30 -15.60
N SER A 262 12.19 -2.06 -15.09
CA SER A 262 12.55 -2.47 -13.73
C SER A 262 12.72 -1.25 -12.85
N LEU A 263 11.86 -1.09 -11.86
CA LEU A 263 11.94 -0.02 -10.89
C LEU A 263 12.68 -0.50 -9.64
N VAL A 264 13.73 0.22 -9.28
CA VAL A 264 14.40 0.07 -7.99
C VAL A 264 14.15 1.30 -7.15
N SER A 265 13.58 1.10 -5.97
CA SER A 265 13.24 2.18 -5.05
C SER A 265 13.95 2.02 -3.71
N SER A 266 14.28 3.15 -3.08
CA SER A 266 14.88 3.23 -1.74
C SER A 266 14.24 4.35 -0.96
N LEU A 267 13.71 4.05 0.23
CA LEU A 267 12.99 5.01 1.07
C LEU A 267 13.91 6.20 1.46
N THR A 268 13.37 7.39 1.36
CA THR A 268 13.98 8.64 1.84
C THR A 268 13.26 9.17 3.07
N SER A 269 11.92 9.04 3.11
CA SER A 269 11.13 9.42 4.28
C SER A 269 9.79 8.68 4.33
N TYR A 270 9.28 8.50 5.53
CA TYR A 270 7.93 8.06 5.82
C TYR A 270 7.25 9.08 6.70
N THR A 271 6.07 9.52 6.29
CA THR A 271 5.20 10.38 7.08
C THR A 271 3.98 9.57 7.46
N PRO A 272 3.86 9.16 8.74
CA PRO A 272 2.65 8.48 9.19
C PRO A 272 1.47 9.44 9.12
N ALA A 273 0.31 8.92 8.75
CA ALA A 273 -0.92 9.68 8.80
C ALA A 273 -1.07 10.31 10.17
N SER A 274 -1.17 11.64 10.22
CA SER A 274 -1.50 12.32 11.47
C SER A 274 -2.95 11.97 11.79
N ALA A 275 -3.18 11.40 12.96
CA ALA A 275 -4.54 11.22 13.46
C ALA A 275 -5.18 12.60 13.62
N SER A 276 -5.89 13.05 12.59
CA SER A 276 -6.70 14.28 12.68
C SER A 276 -7.96 14.06 13.52
N THR A 277 -8.25 12.81 13.85
CA THR A 277 -9.37 12.39 14.71
C THR A 277 -8.87 11.49 15.82
N SER A 278 -9.38 11.67 17.02
CA SER A 278 -9.26 10.70 18.10
C SER A 278 -10.54 9.87 18.17
N LEU A 279 -10.37 8.56 18.31
CA LEU A 279 -11.46 7.64 18.58
C LEU A 279 -11.41 7.29 20.07
N ASP A 280 -12.48 7.57 20.78
CA ASP A 280 -12.66 7.15 22.16
C ASP A 280 -13.78 6.11 22.21
N VAL A 281 -13.52 4.97 22.82
CA VAL A 281 -14.48 3.86 22.93
C VAL A 281 -14.78 3.67 24.41
N ASP A 282 -15.99 4.05 24.83
CA ASP A 282 -16.46 3.82 26.18
C ASP A 282 -17.34 2.56 26.19
N LEU A 283 -16.97 1.60 27.03
CA LEU A 283 -17.66 0.31 27.17
C LEU A 283 -18.53 0.33 28.41
N GLU A 284 -19.84 0.32 28.24
CA GLU A 284 -20.79 0.10 29.31
C GLU A 284 -21.30 -1.35 29.29
N TYR A 285 -21.27 -2.02 30.44
CA TYR A 285 -21.88 -3.34 30.56
C TYR A 285 -22.89 -3.36 31.69
N GLN A 286 -24.05 -3.94 31.43
CA GLN A 286 -25.09 -4.18 32.41
C GLN A 286 -25.18 -5.66 32.72
N LEU A 287 -25.01 -6.01 33.99
CA LEU A 287 -25.22 -7.37 34.47
C LEU A 287 -26.69 -7.54 34.90
N SER A 288 -27.46 -8.22 34.09
CA SER A 288 -28.77 -8.74 34.48
C SER A 288 -28.64 -10.19 34.92
N PRO A 289 -29.46 -10.72 35.87
CA PRO A 289 -29.39 -12.10 36.28
C PRO A 289 -29.61 -13.12 35.16
N LEU A 290 -30.06 -12.68 33.99
CA LEU A 290 -30.42 -13.53 32.86
C LEU A 290 -29.68 -13.21 31.58
N ASP A 291 -29.02 -11.99 31.48
CA ASP A 291 -28.32 -11.56 30.28
C ASP A 291 -27.13 -10.63 30.62
N LEU A 292 -26.04 -10.80 29.91
CA LEU A 292 -24.95 -9.82 29.86
C LEU A 292 -25.17 -8.95 28.64
N GLN A 293 -25.54 -7.69 28.86
CA GLN A 293 -25.60 -6.69 27.79
C GLN A 293 -24.32 -5.89 27.84
N LEU A 294 -23.65 -5.79 26.70
CA LEU A 294 -22.47 -4.98 26.49
C LEU A 294 -22.76 -3.97 25.38
N ASP A 295 -22.66 -2.70 25.73
CA ASP A 295 -22.81 -1.61 24.78
C ASP A 295 -21.48 -0.89 24.64
N ALA A 296 -21.05 -0.64 23.40
CA ALA A 296 -19.89 0.19 23.11
C ALA A 296 -20.34 1.53 22.53
N THR A 297 -20.03 2.62 23.21
CA THR A 297 -20.22 3.96 22.63
C THR A 297 -18.91 4.45 22.07
N VAL A 298 -18.90 4.73 20.79
CA VAL A 298 -17.75 5.22 20.05
C VAL A 298 -17.92 6.72 19.82
N THR A 299 -16.91 7.50 20.22
CA THR A 299 -16.88 8.95 20.02
C THR A 299 -15.76 9.33 19.08
N VAL A 300 -16.09 10.07 18.03
CA VAL A 300 -15.12 10.59 17.04
C VAL A 300 -14.97 12.10 17.25
N THR A 301 -13.74 12.53 17.52
CA THR A 301 -13.41 13.95 17.68
C THR A 301 -12.29 14.35 16.73
N ASN A 302 -12.26 15.62 16.31
CA ASN A 302 -11.14 16.17 15.57
C ASN A 302 -9.94 16.44 16.51
N SER A 303 -8.80 16.85 15.93
CA SER A 303 -7.59 17.17 16.70
C SER A 303 -7.75 18.27 17.77
N GLY A 304 -8.81 19.06 17.69
CA GLY A 304 -9.18 20.08 18.68
C GLY A 304 -10.15 19.58 19.76
N GLY A 305 -10.51 18.27 19.75
CA GLY A 305 -11.44 17.68 20.68
C GLY A 305 -12.92 17.97 20.39
N SER A 306 -13.24 18.57 19.25
CA SER A 306 -14.63 18.82 18.85
C SER A 306 -15.22 17.57 18.17
N PRO A 307 -16.52 17.25 18.43
CA PRO A 307 -17.16 16.10 17.82
C PRO A 307 -17.26 16.22 16.29
N VAL A 308 -17.08 15.09 15.59
CA VAL A 308 -17.22 15.00 14.14
C VAL A 308 -18.52 14.30 13.81
N ALA A 309 -19.50 15.06 13.37
CA ALA A 309 -20.82 14.57 13.00
C ALA A 309 -20.86 14.06 11.54
N ASN A 310 -21.78 13.14 11.25
CA ASN A 310 -22.00 12.53 9.93
C ASN A 310 -20.72 11.89 9.32
N GLN A 311 -19.84 11.41 10.18
CA GLN A 311 -18.66 10.66 9.77
C GLN A 311 -19.01 9.18 9.72
N ASP A 312 -18.78 8.55 8.59
CA ASP A 312 -18.85 7.11 8.48
C ASP A 312 -17.60 6.50 9.12
N VAL A 313 -17.82 5.52 9.98
CA VAL A 313 -16.79 4.78 10.71
C VAL A 313 -17.02 3.30 10.45
N GLU A 314 -16.02 2.65 9.91
CA GLU A 314 -16.03 1.21 9.80
C GLU A 314 -15.57 0.60 11.13
N PHE A 315 -16.41 -0.24 11.68
CA PHE A 315 -16.15 -0.95 12.93
C PHE A 315 -16.02 -2.45 12.65
N ARG A 316 -14.95 -3.05 13.16
CA ARG A 316 -14.72 -4.48 13.06
C ARG A 316 -14.59 -5.08 14.45
N TYR A 317 -15.33 -6.14 14.67
CA TYR A 317 -15.14 -6.99 15.84
C TYR A 317 -14.08 -8.07 15.53
N GLU A 318 -13.17 -8.36 16.47
CA GLU A 318 -11.97 -9.19 16.25
C GLU A 318 -12.27 -10.63 15.74
N ILE A 319 -13.48 -11.15 16.00
CA ILE A 319 -13.89 -12.50 15.59
C ILE A 319 -14.58 -12.50 14.22
N GLU A 320 -14.97 -11.34 13.71
CA GLU A 320 -15.69 -11.21 12.44
C GLU A 320 -14.78 -10.71 11.33
N GLN A 321 -15.00 -11.30 10.16
CA GLN A 321 -14.32 -10.84 8.94
C GLN A 321 -15.06 -9.69 8.27
N ASP A 322 -16.30 -9.39 8.69
CA ASP A 322 -17.11 -8.34 8.12
C ASP A 322 -16.97 -7.02 8.89
N TYR A 323 -16.89 -5.95 8.14
CA TYR A 323 -16.92 -4.58 8.66
C TYR A 323 -18.34 -4.07 8.62
N ARG A 324 -18.71 -3.27 9.63
CA ARG A 324 -19.97 -2.56 9.70
C ARG A 324 -19.70 -1.08 9.67
N THR A 325 -20.44 -0.38 8.85
CA THR A 325 -20.36 1.07 8.76
C THR A 325 -21.40 1.70 9.67
N PHE A 326 -20.95 2.54 10.58
CA PHE A 326 -21.78 3.36 11.44
C PHE A 326 -21.54 4.82 11.12
N THR A 327 -22.59 5.63 11.10
CA THR A 327 -22.48 7.08 10.89
C THR A 327 -22.63 7.79 12.23
N THR A 328 -21.69 8.67 12.56
CA THR A 328 -21.73 9.44 13.80
C THR A 328 -22.89 10.45 13.83
N ASP A 329 -23.51 10.61 14.98
CA ASP A 329 -24.56 11.60 15.24
C ASP A 329 -23.99 13.04 15.37
N ALA A 330 -24.84 13.99 15.78
CA ALA A 330 -24.44 15.39 15.99
C ALA A 330 -23.40 15.58 17.11
N ASN A 331 -23.24 14.61 18.00
CA ASN A 331 -22.24 14.59 19.07
C ASN A 331 -20.98 13.82 18.67
N GLY A 332 -20.88 13.40 17.40
CA GLY A 332 -19.77 12.57 16.90
C GLY A 332 -19.83 11.14 17.43
N GLN A 333 -21.00 10.64 17.83
CA GLN A 333 -21.14 9.34 18.50
C GLN A 333 -21.99 8.36 17.71
N PHE A 334 -21.69 7.07 17.90
CA PHE A 334 -22.60 5.95 17.59
C PHE A 334 -22.44 4.89 18.68
N THR A 335 -23.47 4.04 18.84
CA THR A 335 -23.45 2.95 19.83
C THR A 335 -23.54 1.62 19.10
N VAL A 336 -22.72 0.67 19.53
CA VAL A 336 -22.73 -0.72 19.08
C VAL A 336 -23.21 -1.57 20.24
N ASP A 337 -24.32 -2.25 20.06
CA ASP A 337 -24.89 -3.14 21.05
C ASP A 337 -24.37 -4.57 20.83
N PHE A 338 -23.74 -5.15 21.85
CA PHE A 338 -23.33 -6.55 21.87
C PHE A 338 -24.24 -7.31 22.81
N ASN A 339 -25.05 -8.22 22.27
CA ASN A 339 -25.91 -9.06 23.07
C ASN A 339 -25.37 -10.48 23.13
N SER A 340 -24.88 -10.92 24.27
CA SER A 340 -24.27 -12.25 24.46
C SER A 340 -25.22 -13.44 24.35
N GLY A 341 -26.53 -13.21 24.16
CA GLY A 341 -27.55 -14.24 24.08
C GLY A 341 -28.11 -14.55 22.69
N ASN A 342 -27.78 -13.72 21.69
CA ASN A 342 -28.41 -13.83 20.37
C ASN A 342 -27.40 -13.63 19.24
N SER A 343 -27.21 -14.66 18.45
CA SER A 343 -26.41 -14.62 17.23
C SER A 343 -27.17 -14.02 16.05
N GLN A 344 -28.02 -13.04 16.27
CA GLN A 344 -28.75 -12.37 15.20
C GLN A 344 -28.13 -11.03 14.91
N ASP A 345 -27.78 -10.90 13.67
CA ASP A 345 -27.43 -9.66 13.04
C ASP A 345 -28.56 -8.66 13.20
N ASP A 346 -28.37 -7.61 13.97
CA ASP A 346 -29.33 -6.52 14.01
C ASP A 346 -29.01 -5.56 12.85
N SER A 347 -29.83 -5.63 11.80
CA SER A 347 -29.68 -4.80 10.60
C SER A 347 -29.81 -3.31 10.85
N SER A 348 -30.13 -2.88 12.08
CA SER A 348 -30.31 -1.46 12.43
C SER A 348 -29.17 -0.86 13.24
N GLY A 349 -28.21 -1.64 13.66
CA GLY A 349 -27.14 -1.11 14.50
C GLY A 349 -26.10 -2.13 14.92
N GLY A 350 -26.19 -3.31 14.35
CA GLY A 350 -25.22 -4.35 14.58
C GLY A 350 -25.06 -4.74 16.04
N SER A 351 -25.78 -5.72 16.47
CA SER A 351 -25.40 -6.42 17.69
C SER A 351 -24.76 -7.73 17.29
N GLU A 352 -23.55 -7.96 17.78
CA GLU A 352 -22.88 -9.21 17.52
C GLU A 352 -21.98 -9.69 18.65
N HIS A 353 -21.74 -10.96 18.62
CA HIS A 353 -21.14 -11.78 19.67
C HIS A 353 -19.66 -11.88 19.60
#